data_4217508124060a10ffe49fc386ba9cab
#
_entry.id   4217508124060a10ffe49fc386ba9cab
#
_cell.length_a   1.000
_cell.length_b   1.000
_cell.length_c   1.000
_cell.angle_alpha   90.00
_cell.angle_beta   90.00
_cell.angle_gamma   90.00
#
_symmetry.space_group_name_H-M   'P 1'
#
loop_
_entity.id
_entity.type
_entity.pdbx_description
1 polymer ?
#
loop_
_entity_poly.entity_id
_entity_poly.type
_entity_poly.pdbx_seq_one_letter_code
_entity_poly.pdbx_strand_id
1 'polypeptide(L)'
;MSARNTNSRKDVIVVGAGPVGLSAALALRSCGLEVTVLEADPANRVRPGSRALFVHRESLALLDRASPGLAPAIAGFGVMWRTKRTLLGGREVYARTYPELPPGRIPPFTSLRQLDTERFLLEAAKVAGADFVWGARVTAVEAGPDEVLLTTEDGATHRACYVVAADGSRSTVRRSLGIAMNGPRSEGFHTTVDIAEDPDDPMPLERTFHYEHPGLGWRHVMRVPFAGGFQIDVQSADGDRPEEFATEEAVRDWLPRVVPRKYVDSVTCVANYRFLQVVAESFADDSRRVLLAGEAAHLFPPLGARGMNSGIADADAAANAIALALSAADPRQAGAAVERFDATRRAAAEANRDAAGTALAHLRPRRRITRLRQRAAAALSPVVPAFGEWLEQATYGPKTPRPHAGRY
;
A
#
# COMPACT_ATOMS: atom_id res chain seq x y z
N MET A 1 27.21 28.18 -5.69
CA MET A 1 26.29 27.08 -5.94
C MET A 1 26.52 26.64 -7.39
N SER A 2 27.20 25.50 -7.58
CA SER A 2 27.46 24.96 -8.92
C SER A 2 26.17 24.51 -9.54
N ALA A 3 25.79 24.99 -10.72
CA ALA A 3 24.69 24.47 -11.52
C ALA A 3 24.98 22.96 -11.74
N ARG A 4 24.22 22.10 -11.11
CA ARG A 4 24.29 20.65 -11.36
C ARG A 4 23.92 20.45 -12.83
N ASN A 5 24.83 19.84 -13.57
CA ASN A 5 24.64 19.57 -15.00
C ASN A 5 23.47 18.55 -15.13
N THR A 6 22.26 19.04 -15.39
CA THR A 6 21.04 18.23 -15.55
C THR A 6 21.04 17.40 -16.83
N ASN A 7 22.08 17.55 -17.66
CA ASN A 7 22.17 16.96 -19.00
C ASN A 7 22.98 15.62 -19.00
N SER A 8 23.53 15.16 -17.86
CA SER A 8 24.20 13.85 -17.80
C SER A 8 23.14 12.75 -17.68
N ARG A 9 23.24 11.73 -18.52
CA ARG A 9 22.41 10.53 -18.47
C ARG A 9 22.66 9.78 -17.15
N LYS A 10 21.61 9.48 -16.41
CA LYS A 10 21.65 8.73 -15.16
C LYS A 10 21.45 7.23 -15.43
N ASP A 11 21.90 6.38 -14.52
CA ASP A 11 21.58 4.95 -14.62
C ASP A 11 20.08 4.74 -14.49
N VAL A 12 19.49 5.25 -13.41
CA VAL A 12 18.06 5.11 -13.14
C VAL A 12 17.46 6.38 -12.58
N ILE A 13 16.29 6.73 -13.08
CA ILE A 13 15.40 7.73 -12.48
C ILE A 13 14.17 7.03 -11.90
N VAL A 14 13.83 7.37 -10.65
CA VAL A 14 12.58 6.96 -10.01
C VAL A 14 11.62 8.15 -10.04
N VAL A 15 10.40 7.97 -10.55
CA VAL A 15 9.38 9.02 -10.56
C VAL A 15 8.40 8.78 -9.42
N GLY A 16 8.40 9.71 -8.45
CA GLY A 16 7.60 9.68 -7.23
C GLY A 16 8.40 9.25 -6.00
N ALA A 17 8.31 10.05 -4.92
CA ALA A 17 8.92 9.77 -3.62
C ALA A 17 7.85 9.32 -2.58
N GLY A 18 6.86 8.54 -3.00
CA GLY A 18 5.99 7.78 -2.11
C GLY A 18 6.70 6.53 -1.57
N PRO A 19 6.02 5.71 -0.73
CA PRO A 19 6.66 4.54 -0.11
C PRO A 19 7.24 3.56 -1.13
N VAL A 20 6.60 3.41 -2.30
CA VAL A 20 7.07 2.52 -3.37
C VAL A 20 8.30 3.08 -4.09
N GLY A 21 8.29 4.37 -4.44
CA GLY A 21 9.44 5.00 -5.10
C GLY A 21 10.66 5.08 -4.18
N LEU A 22 10.47 5.37 -2.90
CA LEU A 22 11.55 5.35 -1.90
C LEU A 22 12.11 3.92 -1.71
N SER A 23 11.25 2.89 -1.72
CA SER A 23 11.69 1.50 -1.70
C SER A 23 12.47 1.13 -2.96
N ALA A 24 12.05 1.62 -4.13
CA ALA A 24 12.77 1.42 -5.38
C ALA A 24 14.15 2.09 -5.36
N ALA A 25 14.22 3.33 -4.85
CA ALA A 25 15.49 4.03 -4.70
C ALA A 25 16.47 3.27 -3.80
N LEU A 26 15.99 2.76 -2.65
CA LEU A 26 16.78 1.94 -1.75
C LEU A 26 17.27 0.64 -2.41
N ALA A 27 16.38 -0.10 -3.06
CA ALA A 27 16.71 -1.36 -3.71
C ALA A 27 17.72 -1.17 -4.85
N LEU A 28 17.55 -0.11 -5.66
CA LEU A 28 18.50 0.24 -6.73
C LEU A 28 19.87 0.64 -6.16
N ARG A 29 19.89 1.45 -5.08
CA ARG A 29 21.15 1.81 -4.41
C ARG A 29 21.87 0.58 -3.83
N SER A 30 21.12 -0.38 -3.28
CA SER A 30 21.71 -1.63 -2.78
C SER A 30 22.30 -2.51 -3.91
N CYS A 31 21.86 -2.32 -5.16
CA CYS A 31 22.47 -2.91 -6.34
C CYS A 31 23.69 -2.11 -6.87
N GLY A 32 24.10 -1.03 -6.20
CA GLY A 32 25.24 -0.20 -6.60
C GLY A 32 24.94 0.83 -7.70
N LEU A 33 23.67 1.04 -8.08
CA LEU A 33 23.29 1.94 -9.17
C LEU A 33 23.16 3.40 -8.72
N GLU A 34 23.47 4.35 -9.60
CA GLU A 34 23.16 5.76 -9.36
C GLU A 34 21.68 6.02 -9.56
N VAL A 35 21.04 6.63 -8.54
CA VAL A 35 19.59 6.84 -8.52
C VAL A 35 19.26 8.30 -8.29
N THR A 36 18.43 8.87 -9.16
CA THR A 36 17.78 10.16 -8.94
C THR A 36 16.27 9.98 -8.79
N VAL A 37 15.69 10.52 -7.74
CA VAL A 37 14.24 10.51 -7.50
C VAL A 37 13.66 11.86 -7.88
N LEU A 38 12.70 11.88 -8.83
CA LEU A 38 11.92 13.07 -9.18
C LEU A 38 10.60 13.04 -8.41
N GLU A 39 10.33 14.07 -7.62
CA GLU A 39 9.09 14.18 -6.84
C GLU A 39 8.36 15.47 -7.16
N ALA A 40 7.07 15.37 -7.44
CA ALA A 40 6.21 16.49 -7.79
C ALA A 40 6.00 17.50 -6.67
N ASP A 41 5.97 17.03 -5.42
CA ASP A 41 5.75 17.87 -4.25
C ASP A 41 7.09 18.51 -3.77
N PRO A 42 7.05 19.63 -3.03
CA PRO A 42 8.24 20.20 -2.41
C PRO A 42 8.79 19.33 -1.28
N ALA A 43 10.05 19.54 -0.91
CA ALA A 43 10.73 18.75 0.11
C ALA A 43 10.08 18.80 1.51
N ASN A 44 9.39 19.89 1.81
CA ASN A 44 8.68 20.14 3.06
C ASN A 44 7.18 19.83 2.98
N ARG A 45 6.77 18.99 2.03
CA ARG A 45 5.37 18.63 1.83
C ARG A 45 4.72 18.06 3.10
N VAL A 46 3.50 18.46 3.35
CA VAL A 46 2.62 17.84 4.34
C VAL A 46 1.59 17.01 3.59
N ARG A 47 1.62 15.71 3.76
CA ARG A 47 0.60 14.82 3.20
C ARG A 47 -0.52 14.63 4.20
N PRO A 48 -1.79 14.83 3.80
CA PRO A 48 -2.91 14.54 4.68
C PRO A 48 -3.11 13.02 4.80
N GLY A 49 -3.18 12.52 6.03
CA GLY A 49 -3.66 11.21 6.38
C GLY A 49 -2.80 10.01 5.95
N SER A 50 -3.24 8.85 6.41
CA SER A 50 -2.59 7.57 6.13
C SER A 50 -3.56 6.65 5.39
N ARG A 51 -3.12 6.11 4.24
CA ARG A 51 -3.91 5.13 3.47
C ARG A 51 -3.48 3.70 3.75
N ALA A 52 -2.23 3.51 4.19
CA ALA A 52 -1.65 2.21 4.47
C ALA A 52 -1.01 2.23 5.85
N LEU A 53 -1.40 1.26 6.68
CA LEU A 53 -0.90 1.14 8.05
C LEU A 53 0.05 -0.05 8.22
N PHE A 54 -0.13 -1.11 7.43
CA PHE A 54 0.60 -2.35 7.66
C PHE A 54 1.81 -2.49 6.75
N VAL A 55 2.96 -2.75 7.36
CA VAL A 55 4.13 -3.28 6.66
C VAL A 55 4.28 -4.74 7.04
N HIS A 56 4.10 -5.65 6.08
CA HIS A 56 4.18 -7.08 6.29
C HIS A 56 5.62 -7.56 6.44
N ARG A 57 5.80 -8.73 7.05
CA ARG A 57 7.12 -9.35 7.25
C ARG A 57 7.93 -9.45 5.98
N GLU A 58 7.30 -9.84 4.89
CA GLU A 58 7.93 -9.97 3.59
C GLU A 58 8.47 -8.61 3.10
N SER A 59 7.67 -7.56 3.22
CA SER A 59 8.11 -6.19 2.88
C SER A 59 9.20 -5.69 3.81
N LEU A 60 9.08 -5.94 5.12
CA LEU A 60 10.15 -5.62 6.08
C LEU A 60 11.47 -6.32 5.71
N ALA A 61 11.41 -7.60 5.32
CA ALA A 61 12.59 -8.36 4.91
C ALA A 61 13.23 -7.82 3.62
N LEU A 62 12.42 -7.35 2.64
CA LEU A 62 12.93 -6.70 1.43
C LEU A 62 13.63 -5.37 1.77
N LEU A 63 13.02 -4.58 2.62
CA LEU A 63 13.56 -3.28 3.06
C LEU A 63 14.86 -3.47 3.87
N ASP A 64 14.91 -4.48 4.73
CA ASP A 64 16.12 -4.78 5.53
C ASP A 64 17.28 -5.28 4.68
N ARG A 65 16.97 -6.04 3.61
CA ARG A 65 17.98 -6.47 2.63
C ARG A 65 18.58 -5.28 1.89
N ALA A 66 17.74 -4.31 1.51
CA ALA A 66 18.17 -3.10 0.82
C ALA A 66 18.91 -2.10 1.75
N SER A 67 18.55 -2.06 3.03
CA SER A 67 19.15 -1.21 4.05
C SER A 67 19.15 -1.93 5.41
N PRO A 68 20.24 -2.62 5.78
CA PRO A 68 20.32 -3.38 7.02
C PRO A 68 19.99 -2.56 8.26
N GLY A 69 19.11 -3.08 9.12
CA GLY A 69 18.62 -2.40 10.32
C GLY A 69 17.31 -1.61 10.11
N LEU A 70 16.85 -1.46 8.87
CA LEU A 70 15.63 -0.71 8.58
C LEU A 70 14.37 -1.44 9.07
N ALA A 71 14.31 -2.77 8.93
CA ALA A 71 13.16 -3.54 9.42
C ALA A 71 13.01 -3.49 10.94
N PRO A 72 14.06 -3.69 11.76
CA PRO A 72 13.98 -3.47 13.20
C PRO A 72 13.58 -2.05 13.58
N ALA A 73 14.08 -1.03 12.88
CA ALA A 73 13.72 0.36 13.15
C ALA A 73 12.22 0.65 12.90
N ILE A 74 11.71 0.22 11.75
CA ILE A 74 10.27 0.37 11.42
C ILE A 74 9.41 -0.48 12.37
N ALA A 75 9.81 -1.72 12.67
CA ALA A 75 9.05 -2.61 13.53
C ALA A 75 9.04 -2.13 14.99
N GLY A 76 10.15 -1.54 15.46
CA GLY A 76 10.27 -1.00 16.82
C GLY A 76 9.51 0.31 17.03
N PHE A 77 9.31 1.11 15.97
CA PHE A 77 8.48 2.29 16.03
C PHE A 77 6.99 1.97 15.93
N GLY A 78 6.63 1.05 15.03
CA GLY A 78 5.24 0.63 14.82
C GLY A 78 4.74 -0.26 15.94
N VAL A 79 3.46 -0.61 15.88
CA VAL A 79 2.83 -1.52 16.84
C VAL A 79 2.38 -2.82 16.19
N MET A 80 2.41 -3.89 16.98
CA MET A 80 1.85 -5.18 16.61
C MET A 80 0.85 -5.60 17.68
N TRP A 81 -0.38 -5.84 17.30
CA TRP A 81 -1.36 -6.45 18.22
C TRP A 81 -1.41 -7.95 18.02
N ARG A 82 -1.67 -8.65 19.11
CA ARG A 82 -1.81 -10.11 19.12
C ARG A 82 -3.27 -10.55 19.05
N THR A 83 -4.17 -9.70 19.54
CA THR A 83 -5.60 -10.04 19.62
C THR A 83 -6.38 -9.43 18.47
N LYS A 84 -7.23 -10.25 17.89
CA LYS A 84 -8.22 -9.85 16.90
C LYS A 84 -9.59 -10.28 17.40
N ARG A 85 -10.53 -9.33 17.37
CA ARG A 85 -11.93 -9.58 17.73
C ARG A 85 -12.84 -9.43 16.52
N THR A 86 -13.79 -10.32 16.39
CA THR A 86 -14.86 -10.26 15.40
C THR A 86 -16.19 -10.18 16.12
N LEU A 87 -16.94 -9.13 15.79
CA LEU A 87 -18.27 -8.90 16.34
C LEU A 87 -19.30 -8.94 15.20
N LEU A 88 -20.53 -9.29 15.54
CA LEU A 88 -21.70 -9.17 14.65
C LEU A 88 -22.89 -8.63 15.42
N GLY A 89 -23.48 -7.53 14.96
CA GLY A 89 -24.67 -6.93 15.57
C GLY A 89 -24.47 -6.52 17.04
N GLY A 90 -23.27 -6.08 17.43
CA GLY A 90 -22.94 -5.67 18.80
C GLY A 90 -22.43 -6.78 19.71
N ARG A 91 -22.39 -8.05 19.24
CA ARG A 91 -21.96 -9.20 20.06
C ARG A 91 -20.64 -9.75 19.53
N GLU A 92 -19.69 -10.03 20.43
CA GLU A 92 -18.49 -10.78 20.08
C GLU A 92 -18.86 -12.21 19.66
N VAL A 93 -18.39 -12.61 18.48
CA VAL A 93 -18.64 -13.93 17.92
C VAL A 93 -17.36 -14.76 17.82
N TYR A 94 -16.19 -14.10 17.79
CA TYR A 94 -14.92 -14.77 17.75
C TYR A 94 -13.80 -13.85 18.22
N ALA A 95 -12.86 -14.40 19.00
CA ALA A 95 -11.61 -13.75 19.32
C ALA A 95 -10.45 -14.73 19.15
N ARG A 96 -9.33 -14.21 18.65
CA ARG A 96 -8.07 -14.94 18.51
C ARG A 96 -6.93 -14.13 19.08
N THR A 97 -6.16 -14.75 19.97
CA THR A 97 -4.90 -14.18 20.45
C THR A 97 -3.74 -15.05 19.96
N TYR A 98 -2.81 -14.40 19.23
CA TYR A 98 -1.60 -15.07 18.76
C TYR A 98 -0.53 -15.10 19.86
N PRO A 99 0.35 -16.12 19.87
CA PRO A 99 1.45 -16.19 20.83
C PRO A 99 2.40 -15.00 20.68
N GLU A 100 3.20 -14.78 21.71
CA GLU A 100 4.26 -13.78 21.65
C GLU A 100 5.30 -14.12 20.59
N LEU A 101 5.84 -13.08 19.99
CA LEU A 101 6.91 -13.26 19.03
C LEU A 101 8.24 -13.51 19.78
N PRO A 102 8.99 -14.55 19.40
CA PRO A 102 10.33 -14.73 19.96
C PRO A 102 11.23 -13.50 19.72
N PRO A 103 12.10 -13.16 20.67
CA PRO A 103 13.03 -12.04 20.53
C PRO A 103 13.88 -12.15 19.25
N GLY A 104 14.17 -11.01 18.61
CA GLY A 104 15.01 -10.93 17.41
C GLY A 104 14.35 -11.40 16.11
N ARG A 105 13.09 -11.75 16.12
CA ARG A 105 12.35 -12.11 14.91
C ARG A 105 11.64 -10.91 14.30
N ILE A 106 11.72 -10.77 12.99
CA ILE A 106 10.89 -9.81 12.25
C ILE A 106 9.41 -10.18 12.48
N PRO A 107 8.57 -9.25 12.95
CA PRO A 107 7.16 -9.51 13.22
C PRO A 107 6.39 -9.86 11.94
N PRO A 108 5.24 -10.56 12.05
CA PRO A 108 4.41 -10.86 10.89
C PRO A 108 3.90 -9.60 10.17
N PHE A 109 3.78 -8.52 10.91
CA PHE A 109 3.52 -7.16 10.42
C PHE A 109 3.89 -6.15 11.52
N THR A 110 4.02 -4.90 11.13
CA THR A 110 3.97 -3.76 12.05
C THR A 110 2.98 -2.73 11.54
N SER A 111 2.36 -1.97 12.42
CA SER A 111 1.37 -0.96 12.08
C SER A 111 1.81 0.41 12.51
N LEU A 112 1.95 1.29 11.54
CA LEU A 112 2.32 2.69 11.69
C LEU A 112 1.69 3.47 10.52
N ARG A 113 1.56 4.77 10.66
CA ARG A 113 1.01 5.58 9.56
C ARG A 113 1.93 5.51 8.34
N GLN A 114 1.37 5.61 7.16
CA GLN A 114 2.15 5.65 5.91
C GLN A 114 3.20 6.76 5.94
N LEU A 115 2.89 7.90 6.54
CA LEU A 115 3.82 9.03 6.70
C LEU A 115 5.07 8.64 7.50
N ASP A 116 4.91 7.85 8.54
CA ASP A 116 6.03 7.36 9.34
C ASP A 116 6.86 6.36 8.54
N THR A 117 6.21 5.47 7.78
CA THR A 117 6.90 4.56 6.84
C THR A 117 7.70 5.36 5.79
N GLU A 118 7.09 6.39 5.18
CA GLU A 118 7.77 7.27 4.21
C GLU A 118 8.97 7.98 4.84
N ARG A 119 8.87 8.44 6.10
CA ARG A 119 9.98 9.08 6.81
C ARG A 119 11.18 8.14 6.96
N PHE A 120 10.97 6.91 7.44
CA PHE A 120 12.02 5.91 7.55
C PHE A 120 12.68 5.60 6.20
N LEU A 121 11.86 5.41 5.17
CA LEU A 121 12.35 5.11 3.82
C LEU A 121 13.13 6.28 3.22
N LEU A 122 12.69 7.52 3.41
CA LEU A 122 13.35 8.71 2.90
C LEU A 122 14.71 8.93 3.57
N GLU A 123 14.76 8.77 4.89
CA GLU A 123 16.02 8.88 5.64
C GLU A 123 17.02 7.80 5.17
N ALA A 124 16.56 6.55 5.06
CA ALA A 124 17.41 5.46 4.58
C ALA A 124 17.88 5.68 3.12
N ALA A 125 17.00 6.15 2.23
CA ALA A 125 17.36 6.41 0.83
C ALA A 125 18.39 7.55 0.70
N LYS A 126 18.29 8.61 1.53
CA LYS A 126 19.30 9.67 1.60
C LYS A 126 20.64 9.15 2.09
N VAL A 127 20.64 8.33 3.14
CA VAL A 127 21.86 7.70 3.67
C VAL A 127 22.50 6.77 2.64
N ALA A 128 21.68 6.04 1.86
CA ALA A 128 22.16 5.20 0.77
C ALA A 128 22.69 6.00 -0.44
N GLY A 129 22.58 7.34 -0.44
CA GLY A 129 23.11 8.22 -1.47
C GLY A 129 22.20 8.36 -2.69
N ALA A 130 20.89 8.21 -2.54
CA ALA A 130 19.95 8.60 -3.60
C ALA A 130 19.84 10.12 -3.70
N ASP A 131 19.88 10.66 -4.93
CA ASP A 131 19.65 12.07 -5.22
C ASP A 131 18.13 12.35 -5.29
N PHE A 132 17.73 13.56 -4.85
CA PHE A 132 16.32 13.99 -4.90
C PHE A 132 16.18 15.32 -5.61
N VAL A 133 15.25 15.39 -6.57
CA VAL A 133 14.79 16.62 -7.21
C VAL A 133 13.33 16.84 -6.82
N TRP A 134 13.12 17.76 -5.90
CA TRP A 134 11.82 18.12 -5.38
C TRP A 134 11.14 19.19 -6.23
N GLY A 135 9.82 19.20 -6.32
CA GLY A 135 9.05 20.09 -7.18
C GLY A 135 9.15 19.72 -8.67
N ALA A 136 9.71 18.56 -8.98
CA ALA A 136 9.94 18.07 -10.34
C ALA A 136 8.76 17.19 -10.80
N ARG A 137 7.64 17.81 -11.09
CA ARG A 137 6.45 17.12 -11.63
C ARG A 137 6.68 16.69 -13.06
N VAL A 138 6.80 15.40 -13.30
CA VAL A 138 6.91 14.84 -14.66
C VAL A 138 5.60 15.03 -15.42
N THR A 139 5.68 15.61 -16.61
CA THR A 139 4.55 15.90 -17.50
C THR A 139 4.59 15.13 -18.81
N ALA A 140 5.79 14.73 -19.27
CA ALA A 140 5.95 13.91 -20.47
C ALA A 140 7.07 12.89 -20.31
N VAL A 141 6.95 11.79 -21.03
CA VAL A 141 7.91 10.67 -21.08
C VAL A 141 8.07 10.23 -22.51
N GLU A 142 9.31 10.18 -22.97
CA GLU A 142 9.70 9.62 -24.27
C GLU A 142 10.67 8.47 -24.02
N ALA A 143 10.21 7.25 -24.28
CA ALA A 143 11.00 6.04 -24.07
C ALA A 143 11.56 5.56 -25.42
N GLY A 144 12.87 5.62 -25.55
CA GLY A 144 13.61 5.13 -26.71
C GLY A 144 14.34 3.82 -26.44
N PRO A 145 14.99 3.24 -27.47
CA PRO A 145 15.69 1.96 -27.33
C PRO A 145 16.90 2.02 -26.37
N ASP A 146 17.52 3.19 -26.25
CA ASP A 146 18.76 3.36 -25.48
C ASP A 146 18.59 4.15 -24.19
N GLU A 147 17.59 5.03 -24.15
CA GLU A 147 17.34 5.92 -23.02
C GLU A 147 15.89 6.38 -22.92
N VAL A 148 15.55 6.92 -21.77
CA VAL A 148 14.27 7.59 -21.49
C VAL A 148 14.52 9.06 -21.23
N LEU A 149 13.74 9.93 -21.87
CA LEU A 149 13.68 11.35 -21.62
C LEU A 149 12.43 11.68 -20.82
N LEU A 150 12.60 12.35 -19.69
CA LEU A 150 11.53 12.84 -18.83
C LEU A 150 11.51 14.37 -18.88
N THR A 151 10.34 14.96 -19.12
CA THR A 151 10.15 16.41 -19.07
C THR A 151 9.33 16.77 -17.86
N THR A 152 9.77 17.76 -17.10
CA THR A 152 9.07 18.28 -15.91
C THR A 152 8.26 19.54 -16.23
N GLU A 153 7.36 19.91 -15.33
CA GLU A 153 6.41 21.03 -15.51
C GLU A 153 7.11 22.38 -15.74
N ASP A 154 8.29 22.57 -15.17
CA ASP A 154 9.16 23.76 -15.38
C ASP A 154 9.94 23.73 -16.72
N GLY A 155 9.74 22.71 -17.54
CA GLY A 155 10.41 22.51 -18.83
C GLY A 155 11.81 21.89 -18.73
N ALA A 156 12.28 21.53 -17.54
CA ALA A 156 13.54 20.83 -17.41
C ALA A 156 13.44 19.41 -17.97
N THR A 157 14.57 18.89 -18.47
CA THR A 157 14.65 17.54 -19.03
C THR A 157 15.65 16.69 -18.25
N HIS A 158 15.30 15.41 -18.05
CA HIS A 158 16.12 14.43 -17.34
C HIS A 158 16.25 13.17 -18.20
N ARG A 159 17.46 12.63 -18.30
CA ARG A 159 17.77 11.47 -19.13
C ARG A 159 18.23 10.31 -18.26
N ALA A 160 17.74 9.10 -18.52
CA ALA A 160 18.12 7.89 -17.81
C ALA A 160 18.21 6.68 -18.74
N CYS A 161 19.02 5.68 -18.33
CA CYS A 161 19.00 4.38 -18.98
C CYS A 161 17.70 3.62 -18.72
N TYR A 162 17.19 3.72 -17.49
CA TYR A 162 15.94 3.11 -17.05
C TYR A 162 15.15 4.07 -16.17
N VAL A 163 13.83 3.87 -16.13
CA VAL A 163 12.91 4.60 -15.26
C VAL A 163 12.06 3.63 -14.46
N VAL A 164 11.92 3.86 -13.16
CA VAL A 164 10.89 3.22 -12.33
C VAL A 164 9.78 4.23 -12.09
N ALA A 165 8.60 3.97 -12.63
CA ALA A 165 7.42 4.77 -12.45
C ALA A 165 6.67 4.35 -11.18
N ALA A 166 6.76 5.16 -10.13
CA ALA A 166 6.08 5.02 -8.85
C ALA A 166 5.26 6.27 -8.50
N ASP A 167 4.72 6.94 -9.52
CA ASP A 167 4.01 8.21 -9.48
C ASP A 167 2.52 8.08 -9.14
N GLY A 168 2.13 6.91 -8.59
CA GLY A 168 0.85 6.69 -7.94
C GLY A 168 -0.32 6.46 -8.89
N SER A 169 -1.53 6.46 -8.33
CA SER A 169 -2.77 6.05 -9.01
C SER A 169 -3.11 6.87 -10.25
N ARG A 170 -2.66 8.13 -10.29
CA ARG A 170 -2.83 9.03 -11.44
C ARG A 170 -1.57 9.11 -12.28
N SER A 171 -0.80 8.04 -12.35
CA SER A 171 0.49 7.99 -13.03
C SER A 171 0.48 8.70 -14.38
N THR A 172 1.29 9.74 -14.50
CA THR A 172 1.54 10.44 -15.77
C THR A 172 2.41 9.56 -16.66
N VAL A 173 3.43 8.92 -16.09
CA VAL A 173 4.34 8.04 -16.82
C VAL A 173 3.56 6.93 -17.53
N ARG A 174 2.73 6.17 -16.81
CA ARG A 174 1.91 5.13 -17.44
C ARG A 174 1.03 5.64 -18.57
N ARG A 175 0.35 6.78 -18.35
CA ARG A 175 -0.54 7.38 -19.38
C ARG A 175 0.21 7.87 -20.61
N SER A 176 1.39 8.48 -20.43
CA SER A 176 2.24 8.92 -21.55
C SER A 176 2.69 7.75 -22.42
N LEU A 177 2.86 6.56 -21.82
CA LEU A 177 3.22 5.33 -22.53
C LEU A 177 2.00 4.60 -23.13
N GLY A 178 0.78 5.11 -22.95
CA GLY A 178 -0.43 4.48 -23.47
C GLY A 178 -0.87 3.21 -22.76
N ILE A 179 -0.24 2.86 -21.63
CA ILE A 179 -0.55 1.60 -20.90
C ILE A 179 -1.88 1.72 -20.17
N ALA A 180 -2.85 0.90 -20.55
CA ALA A 180 -4.19 0.88 -19.96
C ALA A 180 -4.24 0.15 -18.62
N MET A 181 -5.25 0.48 -17.82
CA MET A 181 -5.58 -0.23 -16.55
C MET A 181 -6.87 -1.01 -16.73
N ASN A 182 -6.79 -2.32 -16.53
CA ASN A 182 -7.88 -3.26 -16.75
C ASN A 182 -8.42 -3.84 -15.44
N GLY A 183 -9.73 -3.90 -15.32
CA GLY A 183 -10.41 -4.52 -14.18
C GLY A 183 -11.71 -3.83 -13.78
N PRO A 184 -12.47 -4.43 -12.85
CA PRO A 184 -13.73 -3.88 -12.39
C PRO A 184 -13.53 -2.62 -11.54
N ARG A 185 -14.49 -1.71 -11.66
CA ARG A 185 -14.66 -0.60 -10.72
C ARG A 185 -15.70 -1.04 -9.69
N SER A 186 -15.37 -0.98 -8.40
CA SER A 186 -16.35 -1.28 -7.36
C SER A 186 -17.21 -0.06 -7.05
N GLU A 187 -18.48 -0.31 -6.77
CA GLU A 187 -19.39 0.69 -6.23
C GLU A 187 -19.14 0.89 -4.73
N GLY A 188 -19.42 2.11 -4.23
CA GLY A 188 -19.27 2.47 -2.83
C GLY A 188 -17.90 3.06 -2.51
N PHE A 189 -17.75 3.40 -1.25
CA PHE A 189 -16.54 4.00 -0.70
C PHE A 189 -16.28 3.48 0.70
N HIS A 190 -15.08 3.70 1.19
CA HIS A 190 -14.73 3.58 2.61
C HIS A 190 -14.35 4.95 3.15
N THR A 191 -14.79 5.21 4.38
CA THR A 191 -14.35 6.34 5.17
C THR A 191 -13.37 5.84 6.21
N THR A 192 -12.19 6.40 6.23
CA THR A 192 -11.19 6.14 7.27
C THR A 192 -11.00 7.39 8.11
N VAL A 193 -10.93 7.20 9.42
CA VAL A 193 -10.73 8.26 10.40
C VAL A 193 -9.52 7.87 11.25
N ASP A 194 -8.45 8.63 11.14
CA ASP A 194 -7.28 8.49 12.00
C ASP A 194 -7.49 9.29 13.29
N ILE A 195 -7.23 8.66 14.42
CA ILE A 195 -7.50 9.20 15.75
C ILE A 195 -6.23 9.06 16.59
N ALA A 196 -5.79 10.15 17.20
CA ALA A 196 -4.70 10.11 18.16
C ALA A 196 -5.14 9.39 19.45
N GLU A 197 -4.23 8.57 20.00
CA GLU A 197 -4.48 7.83 21.24
C GLU A 197 -4.43 8.76 22.44
N ASP A 198 -5.23 8.44 23.44
CA ASP A 198 -5.14 9.02 24.77
C ASP A 198 -4.11 8.21 25.58
N PRO A 199 -2.93 8.76 25.86
CA PRO A 199 -1.87 8.00 26.55
C PRO A 199 -2.20 7.63 27.99
N ASP A 200 -3.14 8.36 28.63
CA ASP A 200 -3.52 8.16 30.03
C ASP A 200 -4.61 7.09 30.19
N ASP A 201 -5.42 6.89 29.15
CA ASP A 201 -6.48 5.86 29.12
C ASP A 201 -6.64 5.30 27.69
N PRO A 202 -5.64 4.53 27.23
CA PRO A 202 -5.59 4.08 25.85
C PRO A 202 -6.61 2.97 25.54
N MET A 203 -7.05 2.95 24.29
CA MET A 203 -7.85 1.82 23.77
C MET A 203 -7.03 0.54 23.79
N PRO A 204 -7.68 -0.62 24.01
CA PRO A 204 -6.99 -1.92 23.94
C PRO A 204 -6.21 -2.11 22.63
N LEU A 205 -4.96 -2.55 22.73
CA LEU A 205 -4.10 -2.84 21.57
C LEU A 205 -4.54 -4.12 20.88
N GLU A 206 -5.65 -4.03 20.16
CA GLU A 206 -6.26 -5.14 19.43
C GLU A 206 -6.98 -4.64 18.18
N ARG A 207 -7.01 -5.46 17.13
CA ARG A 207 -7.83 -5.20 15.95
C ARG A 207 -9.24 -5.68 16.20
N THR A 208 -10.23 -4.83 15.97
CA THR A 208 -11.65 -5.18 16.06
C THR A 208 -12.29 -5.06 14.67
N PHE A 209 -13.01 -6.09 14.25
CA PHE A 209 -13.87 -6.04 13.07
C PHE A 209 -15.31 -6.29 13.49
N HIS A 210 -16.17 -5.34 13.21
CA HIS A 210 -17.57 -5.36 13.59
C HIS A 210 -18.44 -5.47 12.34
N TYR A 211 -18.97 -6.66 12.10
CA TYR A 211 -20.01 -6.86 11.09
C TYR A 211 -21.32 -6.26 11.58
N GLU A 212 -22.03 -5.55 10.69
CA GLU A 212 -23.36 -5.03 10.97
C GLU A 212 -23.41 -4.25 12.31
N HIS A 213 -22.62 -3.16 12.41
CA HIS A 213 -22.56 -2.33 13.62
C HIS A 213 -23.90 -1.63 13.88
N PRO A 214 -24.59 -1.86 15.03
CA PRO A 214 -25.94 -1.34 15.28
C PRO A 214 -25.99 0.18 15.37
N GLY A 215 -24.93 0.82 15.94
CA GLY A 215 -24.83 2.28 16.07
C GLY A 215 -24.59 3.01 14.74
N LEU A 216 -24.23 2.28 13.65
CA LEU A 216 -23.97 2.86 12.33
C LEU A 216 -24.87 2.28 11.24
N GLY A 217 -26.14 1.98 11.55
CA GLY A 217 -27.09 1.52 10.54
C GLY A 217 -26.62 0.22 9.84
N TRP A 218 -26.08 -0.70 10.64
CA TRP A 218 -25.63 -2.03 10.18
C TRP A 218 -24.45 -2.02 9.19
N ARG A 219 -23.64 -0.95 9.17
CA ARG A 219 -22.41 -0.88 8.39
C ARG A 219 -21.31 -1.70 9.05
N HIS A 220 -20.32 -2.12 8.26
CA HIS A 220 -19.13 -2.75 8.81
C HIS A 220 -18.16 -1.68 9.29
N VAL A 221 -17.58 -1.93 10.47
CA VAL A 221 -16.63 -1.04 11.12
C VAL A 221 -15.39 -1.83 11.50
N MET A 222 -14.23 -1.32 11.20
CA MET A 222 -12.97 -1.88 11.64
C MET A 222 -12.21 -0.85 12.47
N ARG A 223 -11.66 -1.28 13.61
CA ARG A 223 -10.68 -0.50 14.38
C ARG A 223 -9.32 -1.16 14.26
N VAL A 224 -8.33 -0.36 13.88
CA VAL A 224 -6.97 -0.82 13.63
C VAL A 224 -6.00 0.08 14.39
N PRO A 225 -5.29 -0.40 15.43
CA PRO A 225 -4.24 0.37 16.10
C PRO A 225 -3.06 0.66 15.16
N PHE A 226 -2.43 1.81 15.35
CA PHE A 226 -1.14 2.16 14.78
C PHE A 226 -0.30 2.90 15.83
N ALA A 227 0.98 3.12 15.58
CA ALA A 227 1.85 3.83 16.52
C ALA A 227 1.33 5.25 16.84
N GLY A 228 0.92 5.48 18.06
CA GLY A 228 0.37 6.75 18.56
C GLY A 228 -1.12 6.96 18.29
N GLY A 229 -1.87 5.91 17.87
CA GLY A 229 -3.31 6.05 17.67
C GLY A 229 -3.99 4.82 17.11
N PHE A 230 -5.16 5.03 16.53
CA PHE A 230 -5.90 3.99 15.82
C PHE A 230 -6.71 4.58 14.67
N GLN A 231 -7.01 3.74 13.69
CA GLN A 231 -7.87 4.09 12.57
C GLN A 231 -9.22 3.41 12.72
N ILE A 232 -10.29 4.15 12.48
CA ILE A 232 -11.62 3.62 12.25
C ILE A 232 -11.87 3.61 10.75
N ASP A 233 -12.17 2.44 10.21
CA ASP A 233 -12.55 2.22 8.81
C ASP A 233 -14.03 1.83 8.77
N VAL A 234 -14.83 2.60 8.04
CA VAL A 234 -16.28 2.35 7.89
C VAL A 234 -16.59 2.13 6.43
N GLN A 235 -17.18 0.99 6.14
CA GLN A 235 -17.66 0.68 4.81
C GLN A 235 -19.03 1.32 4.56
N SER A 236 -19.16 2.08 3.46
CA SER A 236 -20.43 2.67 3.04
C SER A 236 -21.51 1.62 2.78
N ALA A 237 -22.75 1.94 3.10
CA ALA A 237 -23.93 1.21 2.65
C ALA A 237 -24.34 1.64 1.24
N ASP A 238 -25.28 0.88 0.63
CA ASP A 238 -25.86 1.26 -0.65
C ASP A 238 -26.68 2.54 -0.49
N GLY A 239 -26.43 3.53 -1.33
CA GLY A 239 -27.10 4.83 -1.28
C GLY A 239 -26.38 5.89 -0.45
N ASP A 240 -25.32 5.54 0.31
CA ASP A 240 -24.53 6.53 1.03
C ASP A 240 -23.80 7.47 0.07
N ARG A 241 -23.73 8.74 0.45
CA ARG A 241 -22.96 9.77 -0.23
C ARG A 241 -21.74 10.18 0.61
N PRO A 242 -20.56 10.29 0.02
CA PRO A 242 -19.35 10.68 0.78
C PRO A 242 -19.53 12.00 1.54
N GLU A 243 -20.24 12.96 0.95
CA GLU A 243 -20.47 14.28 1.50
C GLU A 243 -21.30 14.24 2.81
N GLU A 244 -22.14 13.22 2.97
CA GLU A 244 -23.00 13.05 4.14
C GLU A 244 -22.36 12.23 5.25
N PHE A 245 -21.33 11.47 4.95
CA PHE A 245 -20.78 10.48 5.89
C PHE A 245 -19.32 10.76 6.28
N ALA A 246 -18.57 11.38 5.43
CA ALA A 246 -17.13 11.45 5.51
C ALA A 246 -16.56 12.88 5.53
N THR A 247 -17.37 13.85 5.90
CA THR A 247 -16.91 15.17 6.33
C THR A 247 -16.51 15.13 7.80
N GLU A 248 -15.66 16.05 8.25
CA GLU A 248 -15.29 16.13 9.66
C GLU A 248 -16.52 16.33 10.57
N GLU A 249 -17.50 17.10 10.13
CA GLU A 249 -18.75 17.33 10.85
C GLU A 249 -19.57 16.03 10.98
N ALA A 250 -19.76 15.30 9.88
CA ALA A 250 -20.46 14.03 9.90
C ALA A 250 -19.74 12.99 10.78
N VAL A 251 -18.41 12.96 10.72
CA VAL A 251 -17.61 12.07 11.59
C VAL A 251 -17.80 12.41 13.06
N ARG A 252 -17.80 13.69 13.44
CA ARG A 252 -18.06 14.13 14.83
C ARG A 252 -19.44 13.69 15.35
N ASP A 253 -20.45 13.59 14.47
CA ASP A 253 -21.79 13.13 14.83
C ASP A 253 -21.84 11.60 15.05
N TRP A 254 -21.23 10.81 14.17
CA TRP A 254 -21.35 9.36 14.27
C TRP A 254 -20.24 8.67 15.07
N LEU A 255 -19.06 9.26 15.21
CA LEU A 255 -17.90 8.65 15.88
C LEU A 255 -18.18 8.22 17.35
N PRO A 256 -18.95 8.99 18.17
CA PRO A 256 -19.32 8.58 19.54
C PRO A 256 -20.15 7.30 19.63
N ARG A 257 -20.69 6.84 18.52
CA ARG A 257 -21.43 5.56 18.45
C ARG A 257 -20.51 4.36 18.27
N VAL A 258 -19.22 4.60 17.98
CA VAL A 258 -18.22 3.58 17.65
C VAL A 258 -17.11 3.53 18.69
N VAL A 259 -16.67 4.68 19.18
CA VAL A 259 -15.60 4.83 20.18
C VAL A 259 -16.03 5.78 21.30
N PRO A 260 -15.37 5.75 22.47
CA PRO A 260 -15.66 6.69 23.56
C PRO A 260 -15.62 8.15 23.10
N ARG A 261 -16.54 8.97 23.62
CA ARG A 261 -16.73 10.36 23.20
C ARG A 261 -15.47 11.22 23.33
N LYS A 262 -14.56 10.89 24.26
CA LYS A 262 -13.29 11.59 24.44
C LYS A 262 -12.42 11.67 23.19
N TYR A 263 -12.58 10.73 22.23
CA TYR A 263 -11.81 10.70 20.99
C TYR A 263 -12.35 11.59 19.86
N VAL A 264 -13.49 12.24 20.05
CA VAL A 264 -14.08 13.10 19.00
C VAL A 264 -13.17 14.26 18.62
N ASP A 265 -12.50 14.84 19.62
CA ASP A 265 -11.57 15.96 19.41
C ASP A 265 -10.13 15.50 19.10
N SER A 266 -9.88 14.20 19.11
CA SER A 266 -8.57 13.58 18.78
C SER A 266 -8.49 13.12 17.33
N VAL A 267 -9.49 13.43 16.49
CA VAL A 267 -9.47 13.12 15.05
C VAL A 267 -8.36 13.92 14.37
N THR A 268 -7.46 13.22 13.70
CA THR A 268 -6.31 13.83 13.01
C THR A 268 -6.45 13.84 11.50
N CYS A 269 -7.24 12.91 10.94
CA CYS A 269 -7.50 12.84 9.50
C CYS A 269 -8.82 12.13 9.22
N VAL A 270 -9.53 12.64 8.21
CA VAL A 270 -10.68 11.96 7.59
C VAL A 270 -10.40 11.80 6.11
N ALA A 271 -10.51 10.58 5.60
CA ALA A 271 -10.28 10.31 4.19
C ALA A 271 -11.33 9.35 3.62
N ASN A 272 -11.61 9.55 2.33
CA ASN A 272 -12.52 8.70 1.57
C ASN A 272 -11.82 8.08 0.38
N TYR A 273 -12.10 6.81 0.11
CA TYR A 273 -11.66 6.22 -1.15
C TYR A 273 -12.74 5.38 -1.80
N ARG A 274 -12.80 5.53 -3.11
CA ARG A 274 -13.50 4.56 -3.98
C ARG A 274 -12.52 3.47 -4.36
N PHE A 275 -12.95 2.23 -4.35
CA PHE A 275 -12.11 1.12 -4.73
C PHE A 275 -12.07 0.94 -6.23
N LEU A 276 -10.86 0.89 -6.74
CA LEU A 276 -10.57 0.36 -8.05
C LEU A 276 -9.94 -1.02 -7.87
N GLN A 277 -10.31 -1.97 -8.72
CA GLN A 277 -9.71 -3.31 -8.75
C GLN A 277 -9.08 -3.49 -10.13
N VAL A 278 -8.03 -2.71 -10.38
CA VAL A 278 -7.45 -2.62 -11.72
C VAL A 278 -5.96 -2.92 -11.69
N VAL A 279 -5.47 -3.52 -12.78
CA VAL A 279 -4.08 -3.85 -13.01
C VAL A 279 -3.69 -3.33 -14.39
N ALA A 280 -2.51 -2.78 -14.54
CA ALA A 280 -1.97 -2.37 -15.82
C ALA A 280 -1.81 -3.58 -16.76
N GLU A 281 -2.08 -3.39 -18.03
CA GLU A 281 -1.96 -4.46 -19.04
C GLU A 281 -0.51 -4.90 -19.26
N SER A 282 0.44 -4.00 -18.98
CA SER A 282 1.88 -4.29 -18.92
C SER A 282 2.52 -3.51 -17.77
N PHE A 283 3.54 -4.09 -17.14
CA PHE A 283 4.35 -3.42 -16.10
C PHE A 283 5.65 -2.85 -16.68
N ALA A 284 5.89 -3.05 -17.97
CA ALA A 284 6.98 -2.43 -18.71
C ALA A 284 6.47 -1.85 -20.03
N ASP A 285 7.12 -0.82 -20.54
CA ASP A 285 6.86 -0.24 -21.85
C ASP A 285 7.46 -1.09 -23.00
N ASP A 286 7.11 -0.75 -24.24
CA ASP A 286 7.58 -1.49 -25.41
C ASP A 286 9.10 -1.42 -25.61
N SER A 287 9.74 -0.31 -25.18
CA SER A 287 11.21 -0.17 -25.21
C SER A 287 11.92 -0.97 -24.12
N ARG A 288 11.18 -1.47 -23.12
CA ARG A 288 11.68 -2.16 -21.93
C ARG A 288 12.60 -1.29 -21.06
N ARG A 289 12.40 0.04 -21.09
CA ARG A 289 13.19 1.00 -20.33
C ARG A 289 12.43 1.63 -19.17
N VAL A 290 11.09 1.54 -19.16
CA VAL A 290 10.24 2.08 -18.10
C VAL A 290 9.49 0.94 -17.41
N LEU A 291 9.69 0.79 -16.11
CA LEU A 291 9.06 -0.24 -15.28
C LEU A 291 8.05 0.43 -14.32
N LEU A 292 6.81 -0.05 -14.30
CA LEU A 292 5.76 0.46 -13.42
C LEU A 292 5.78 -0.28 -12.08
N ALA A 293 5.58 0.44 -10.98
CA ALA A 293 5.54 -0.11 -9.63
C ALA A 293 4.43 0.52 -8.78
N GLY A 294 3.83 -0.27 -7.88
CA GLY A 294 2.81 0.17 -6.96
C GLY A 294 1.54 0.69 -7.65
N GLU A 295 0.97 1.79 -7.15
CA GLU A 295 -0.29 2.32 -7.69
C GLU A 295 -0.19 2.81 -9.15
N ALA A 296 0.98 3.01 -9.69
CA ALA A 296 1.16 3.24 -11.13
C ALA A 296 0.80 2.00 -11.95
N ALA A 297 0.99 0.80 -11.39
CA ALA A 297 0.75 -0.49 -12.03
C ALA A 297 -0.55 -1.18 -11.58
N HIS A 298 -1.00 -0.98 -10.33
CA HIS A 298 -2.18 -1.68 -9.79
C HIS A 298 -2.86 -0.90 -8.67
N LEU A 299 -4.19 -1.04 -8.59
CA LEU A 299 -5.03 -0.48 -7.53
C LEU A 299 -5.93 -1.56 -6.97
N PHE A 300 -5.89 -1.75 -5.65
CA PHE A 300 -6.70 -2.73 -4.93
C PHE A 300 -7.52 -2.07 -3.82
N PRO A 301 -8.66 -2.66 -3.43
CA PRO A 301 -9.26 -2.36 -2.13
C PRO A 301 -8.25 -2.59 -1.00
N PRO A 302 -8.28 -1.81 0.11
CA PRO A 302 -7.27 -1.90 1.18
C PRO A 302 -7.34 -3.20 1.99
N LEU A 303 -8.17 -4.15 1.57
CA LEU A 303 -8.41 -5.42 2.24
C LEU A 303 -7.18 -6.33 2.17
N GLY A 304 -6.67 -6.69 3.34
CA GLY A 304 -5.43 -7.47 3.48
C GLY A 304 -4.15 -6.65 3.29
N ALA A 305 -4.22 -5.32 3.29
CA ALA A 305 -3.08 -4.40 3.18
C ALA A 305 -2.15 -4.68 1.98
N ARG A 306 -2.74 -4.98 0.82
CA ARG A 306 -2.02 -5.48 -0.35
C ARG A 306 -1.31 -4.41 -1.16
N GLY A 307 -1.84 -3.18 -1.25
CA GLY A 307 -1.37 -2.14 -2.16
C GLY A 307 0.10 -1.77 -1.94
N MET A 308 0.42 -1.18 -0.79
CA MET A 308 1.78 -0.76 -0.47
C MET A 308 2.76 -1.94 -0.43
N ASN A 309 2.36 -3.06 0.18
CA ASN A 309 3.22 -4.24 0.29
C ASN A 309 3.53 -4.88 -1.08
N SER A 310 2.57 -4.92 -2.01
CA SER A 310 2.82 -5.32 -3.40
C SER A 310 3.77 -4.34 -4.08
N GLY A 311 3.56 -3.03 -3.89
CA GLY A 311 4.41 -2.00 -4.46
C GLY A 311 5.87 -2.06 -3.97
N ILE A 312 6.11 -2.39 -2.71
CA ILE A 312 7.47 -2.64 -2.18
C ILE A 312 8.11 -3.85 -2.89
N ALA A 313 7.33 -4.90 -3.11
CA ALA A 313 7.82 -6.07 -3.85
C ALA A 313 8.04 -5.77 -5.35
N ASP A 314 7.23 -4.90 -5.97
CA ASP A 314 7.45 -4.43 -7.33
C ASP A 314 8.74 -3.63 -7.42
N ALA A 315 8.98 -2.72 -6.46
CA ALA A 315 10.17 -1.89 -6.38
C ALA A 315 11.46 -2.73 -6.30
N ASP A 316 11.45 -3.75 -5.45
CA ASP A 316 12.56 -4.70 -5.33
C ASP A 316 12.79 -5.51 -6.60
N ALA A 317 11.72 -6.02 -7.20
CA ALA A 317 11.81 -6.78 -8.45
C ALA A 317 12.28 -5.90 -9.63
N ALA A 318 11.84 -4.64 -9.70
CA ALA A 318 12.28 -3.69 -10.70
C ALA A 318 13.78 -3.37 -10.56
N ALA A 319 14.24 -3.16 -9.32
CA ALA A 319 15.66 -2.92 -9.06
C ALA A 319 16.54 -4.08 -9.52
N ASN A 320 16.15 -5.32 -9.20
CA ASN A 320 16.86 -6.52 -9.64
C ASN A 320 16.85 -6.66 -11.16
N ALA A 321 15.70 -6.43 -11.83
CA ALA A 321 15.60 -6.50 -13.28
C ALA A 321 16.49 -5.46 -13.97
N ILE A 322 16.50 -4.22 -13.47
CA ILE A 322 17.35 -3.15 -14.01
C ILE A 322 18.83 -3.44 -13.79
N ALA A 323 19.22 -3.92 -12.61
CA ALA A 323 20.60 -4.27 -12.34
C ALA A 323 21.10 -5.39 -13.28
N LEU A 324 20.28 -6.43 -13.51
CA LEU A 324 20.57 -7.48 -14.47
C LEU A 324 20.65 -6.94 -15.90
N ALA A 325 19.73 -6.05 -16.29
CA ALA A 325 19.70 -5.48 -17.63
C ALA A 325 20.91 -4.56 -17.91
N LEU A 326 21.37 -3.80 -16.92
CA LEU A 326 22.56 -2.95 -17.05
C LEU A 326 23.86 -3.75 -17.07
N SER A 327 23.90 -4.93 -16.43
CA SER A 327 25.06 -5.83 -16.42
C SER A 327 25.04 -6.86 -17.57
N ALA A 328 23.98 -6.90 -18.36
CA ALA A 328 23.80 -7.89 -19.42
C ALA A 328 24.84 -7.74 -20.54
N ALA A 329 25.33 -8.86 -21.06
CA ALA A 329 26.30 -8.89 -22.14
C ALA A 329 25.72 -8.44 -23.50
N ASP A 330 24.40 -8.59 -23.66
CA ASP A 330 23.70 -8.23 -24.91
C ASP A 330 22.27 -7.72 -24.63
N PRO A 331 21.66 -7.00 -25.61
CA PRO A 331 20.30 -6.46 -25.46
C PRO A 331 19.19 -7.51 -25.25
N ARG A 332 19.37 -8.75 -25.68
CA ARG A 332 18.37 -9.82 -25.51
C ARG A 332 18.30 -10.24 -24.04
N GLN A 333 19.46 -10.40 -23.39
CA GLN A 333 19.51 -10.70 -21.95
C GLN A 333 18.93 -9.56 -21.12
N ALA A 334 19.24 -8.31 -21.49
CA ALA A 334 18.66 -7.12 -20.85
C ALA A 334 17.12 -7.13 -20.99
N GLY A 335 16.61 -7.34 -22.19
CA GLY A 335 15.17 -7.43 -22.45
C GLY A 335 14.49 -8.57 -21.69
N ALA A 336 15.10 -9.75 -21.63
CA ALA A 336 14.56 -10.89 -20.90
C ALA A 336 14.44 -10.65 -19.38
N ALA A 337 15.32 -9.86 -18.78
CA ALA A 337 15.22 -9.48 -17.36
C ALA A 337 13.96 -8.62 -17.11
N VAL A 338 13.70 -7.65 -17.97
CA VAL A 338 12.51 -6.76 -17.86
C VAL A 338 11.22 -7.54 -18.19
N GLU A 339 11.21 -8.41 -19.20
CA GLU A 339 10.06 -9.26 -19.52
C GLU A 339 9.68 -10.19 -18.35
N ARG A 340 10.68 -10.73 -17.65
CA ARG A 340 10.44 -11.55 -16.45
C ARG A 340 9.83 -10.72 -15.32
N PHE A 341 10.32 -9.50 -15.12
CA PHE A 341 9.72 -8.55 -14.18
C PHE A 341 8.25 -8.32 -14.53
N ASP A 342 7.94 -7.92 -15.76
CA ASP A 342 6.57 -7.67 -16.21
C ASP A 342 5.67 -8.88 -15.93
N ALA A 343 6.04 -10.07 -16.44
CA ALA A 343 5.22 -11.26 -16.30
C ALA A 343 4.98 -11.65 -14.84
N THR A 344 6.01 -11.62 -14.00
CA THR A 344 5.89 -12.06 -12.61
C THR A 344 5.13 -11.06 -11.74
N ARG A 345 5.38 -9.75 -11.92
CA ARG A 345 4.72 -8.74 -11.09
C ARG A 345 3.26 -8.53 -11.50
N ARG A 346 2.96 -8.61 -12.79
CA ARG A 346 1.60 -8.57 -13.31
C ARG A 346 0.77 -9.75 -12.78
N ALA A 347 1.27 -10.97 -12.87
CA ALA A 347 0.60 -12.15 -12.32
C ALA A 347 0.35 -12.02 -10.80
N ALA A 348 1.32 -11.51 -10.04
CA ALA A 348 1.17 -11.26 -8.61
C ALA A 348 0.10 -10.18 -8.32
N ALA A 349 0.05 -9.13 -9.13
CA ALA A 349 -0.96 -8.07 -9.00
C ALA A 349 -2.37 -8.58 -9.32
N GLU A 350 -2.53 -9.39 -10.36
CA GLU A 350 -3.80 -10.05 -10.71
C GLU A 350 -4.30 -10.94 -9.57
N ALA A 351 -3.44 -11.78 -9.00
CA ALA A 351 -3.76 -12.62 -7.86
C ALA A 351 -4.18 -11.78 -6.61
N ASN A 352 -3.49 -10.68 -6.36
CA ASN A 352 -3.82 -9.76 -5.26
C ASN A 352 -5.14 -9.02 -5.50
N ARG A 353 -5.42 -8.59 -6.75
CA ARG A 353 -6.70 -8.01 -7.16
C ARG A 353 -7.85 -8.97 -6.89
N ASP A 354 -7.72 -10.21 -7.30
CA ASP A 354 -8.75 -11.23 -7.18
C ASP A 354 -9.00 -11.62 -5.71
N ALA A 355 -7.93 -11.70 -4.92
CA ALA A 355 -8.02 -11.94 -3.49
C ALA A 355 -8.71 -10.78 -2.74
N ALA A 356 -8.36 -9.53 -3.07
CA ALA A 356 -9.03 -8.36 -2.51
C ALA A 356 -10.50 -8.25 -2.97
N GLY A 357 -10.79 -8.63 -4.23
CA GLY A 357 -12.15 -8.75 -4.76
C GLY A 357 -12.99 -9.78 -4.02
N THR A 358 -12.40 -10.92 -3.67
CA THR A 358 -13.07 -11.95 -2.85
C THR A 358 -13.43 -11.43 -1.46
N ALA A 359 -12.50 -10.71 -0.80
CA ALA A 359 -12.78 -10.07 0.49
C ALA A 359 -13.89 -9.02 0.37
N LEU A 360 -13.85 -8.19 -0.66
CA LEU A 360 -14.87 -7.17 -0.89
C LEU A 360 -16.25 -7.80 -1.15
N ALA A 361 -16.33 -8.89 -1.93
CA ALA A 361 -17.57 -9.63 -2.16
C ALA A 361 -18.12 -10.27 -0.86
N HIS A 362 -17.25 -10.68 0.06
CA HIS A 362 -17.65 -11.13 1.39
C HIS A 362 -18.22 -9.97 2.23
N LEU A 363 -17.59 -8.82 2.22
CA LEU A 363 -18.01 -7.64 2.99
C LEU A 363 -19.21 -6.91 2.40
N ARG A 364 -19.43 -7.00 1.07
CA ARG A 364 -20.60 -6.45 0.37
C ARG A 364 -21.38 -7.56 -0.34
N PRO A 365 -22.03 -8.44 0.41
CA PRO A 365 -22.73 -9.57 -0.18
C PRO A 365 -23.95 -9.12 -0.96
N ARG A 366 -23.91 -9.25 -2.29
CA ARG A 366 -25.05 -8.99 -3.18
C ARG A 366 -26.17 -10.02 -3.00
N ARG A 367 -25.84 -11.24 -2.55
CA ARG A 367 -26.79 -12.35 -2.38
C ARG A 367 -27.21 -12.47 -0.92
N ARG A 368 -28.53 -12.54 -0.66
CA ARG A 368 -29.08 -12.75 0.69
C ARG A 368 -28.53 -14.01 1.37
N ILE A 369 -28.25 -15.06 0.60
CA ILE A 369 -27.68 -16.32 1.12
C ILE A 369 -26.30 -16.11 1.79
N THR A 370 -25.48 -15.20 1.31
CA THR A 370 -24.18 -14.91 1.92
C THR A 370 -24.35 -14.26 3.30
N ARG A 371 -25.29 -13.33 3.45
CA ARG A 371 -25.65 -12.73 4.74
C ARG A 371 -26.19 -13.77 5.73
N LEU A 372 -27.05 -14.67 5.24
CA LEU A 372 -27.57 -15.78 6.06
C LEU A 372 -26.45 -16.70 6.53
N ARG A 373 -25.49 -17.05 5.64
CA ARG A 373 -24.32 -17.86 6.00
C ARG A 373 -23.44 -17.15 7.03
N GLN A 374 -23.21 -15.85 6.91
CA GLN A 374 -22.44 -15.06 7.89
C GLN A 374 -23.14 -15.07 9.28
N ARG A 375 -24.45 -14.86 9.33
CA ARG A 375 -25.21 -14.88 10.58
C ARG A 375 -25.26 -16.28 11.20
N ALA A 376 -25.43 -17.31 10.38
CA ALA A 376 -25.38 -18.71 10.86
C ALA A 376 -23.98 -19.05 11.39
N ALA A 377 -22.92 -18.66 10.68
CA ALA A 377 -21.55 -18.86 11.15
C ALA A 377 -21.28 -18.13 12.46
N ALA A 378 -21.76 -16.89 12.61
CA ALA A 378 -21.65 -16.13 13.85
C ALA A 378 -22.40 -16.79 15.02
N ALA A 379 -23.60 -17.32 14.78
CA ALA A 379 -24.38 -18.02 15.79
C ALA A 379 -23.72 -19.34 16.23
N LEU A 380 -23.06 -20.04 15.32
CA LEU A 380 -22.41 -21.33 15.58
C LEU A 380 -20.96 -21.19 16.09
N SER A 381 -20.34 -20.04 15.93
CA SER A 381 -18.92 -19.83 16.29
C SER A 381 -18.56 -20.12 17.76
N PRO A 382 -19.45 -19.89 18.76
CA PRO A 382 -19.14 -20.24 20.15
C PRO A 382 -18.99 -21.76 20.38
N VAL A 383 -19.63 -22.57 19.53
CA VAL A 383 -19.60 -24.05 19.63
C VAL A 383 -18.59 -24.65 18.66
N VAL A 384 -18.46 -24.05 17.48
CA VAL A 384 -17.55 -24.49 16.41
C VAL A 384 -16.63 -23.33 16.00
N PRO A 385 -15.44 -23.20 16.61
CA PRO A 385 -14.53 -22.07 16.39
C PRO A 385 -14.15 -21.83 14.92
N ALA A 386 -14.18 -22.87 14.08
CA ALA A 386 -13.88 -22.77 12.66
C ALA A 386 -14.79 -21.77 11.91
N PHE A 387 -16.04 -21.59 12.34
CA PHE A 387 -16.93 -20.59 11.75
C PHE A 387 -16.51 -19.16 12.12
N GLY A 388 -16.07 -18.94 13.36
CA GLY A 388 -15.52 -17.65 13.78
C GLY A 388 -14.20 -17.33 13.08
N GLU A 389 -13.33 -18.32 12.93
CA GLU A 389 -12.09 -18.20 12.17
C GLU A 389 -12.36 -17.84 10.70
N TRP A 390 -13.36 -18.47 10.08
CA TRP A 390 -13.77 -18.13 8.72
C TRP A 390 -14.24 -16.67 8.61
N LEU A 391 -15.07 -16.19 9.55
CA LEU A 391 -15.51 -14.78 9.57
C LEU A 391 -14.32 -13.82 9.73
N GLU A 392 -13.37 -14.13 10.62
CA GLU A 392 -12.18 -13.31 10.82
C GLU A 392 -11.31 -13.26 9.56
N GLN A 393 -11.05 -14.42 8.94
CA GLN A 393 -10.14 -14.52 7.79
C GLN A 393 -10.75 -13.98 6.49
N ALA A 394 -12.06 -14.14 6.28
CA ALA A 394 -12.73 -13.73 5.05
C ALA A 394 -12.60 -12.22 4.76
N THR A 395 -12.40 -11.40 5.79
CA THR A 395 -12.17 -9.95 5.64
C THR A 395 -10.86 -9.59 4.93
N TYR A 396 -9.91 -10.53 4.86
CA TYR A 396 -8.62 -10.34 4.19
C TYR A 396 -8.58 -10.93 2.78
N GLY A 397 -9.54 -11.81 2.45
CA GLY A 397 -9.51 -12.64 1.26
C GLY A 397 -8.48 -13.77 1.35
N PRO A 398 -8.43 -14.63 0.33
CA PRO A 398 -7.51 -15.75 0.29
C PRO A 398 -6.05 -15.27 0.34
N LYS A 399 -5.19 -16.08 0.94
CA LYS A 399 -3.74 -15.87 0.86
C LYS A 399 -3.32 -16.08 -0.60
N THR A 400 -2.69 -15.07 -1.19
CA THR A 400 -2.11 -15.22 -2.52
C THR A 400 -0.90 -16.16 -2.45
N PRO A 401 -0.71 -17.03 -3.45
CA PRO A 401 0.51 -17.81 -3.56
C PRO A 401 1.70 -16.84 -3.50
N ARG A 402 2.71 -17.17 -2.71
CA ARG A 402 3.98 -16.44 -2.77
C ARG A 402 4.49 -16.65 -4.19
N PRO A 403 4.81 -15.61 -4.97
CA PRO A 403 5.65 -15.82 -6.12
C PRO A 403 6.89 -16.51 -5.55
N HIS A 404 7.22 -17.68 -6.08
CA HIS A 404 8.41 -18.37 -5.68
C HIS A 404 9.54 -17.35 -5.74
N ALA A 405 10.22 -17.14 -4.62
CA ALA A 405 11.51 -16.51 -4.59
C ALA A 405 12.43 -17.45 -5.38
N GLY A 406 12.32 -17.37 -6.71
CA GLY A 406 13.26 -18.00 -7.61
C GLY A 406 14.60 -17.43 -7.20
N ARG A 407 15.53 -18.29 -6.86
CA ARG A 407 16.94 -17.92 -6.74
C ARG A 407 17.31 -17.25 -8.06
N TYR A 408 17.57 -15.95 -8.00
CA TYR A 408 18.17 -15.20 -9.08
C TYR A 408 19.66 -15.54 -9.13
#